data_f8bbf5e300e7e5f8ba504ee6842c77c7
#
_entry.id   f8bbf5e300e7e5f8ba504ee6842c77c7
#
_cell.length_a   1.000
_cell.length_b   1.000
_cell.length_c   1.000
_cell.angle_alpha   90.00
_cell.angle_beta   90.00
_cell.angle_gamma   90.00
#
_symmetry.space_group_name_H-M   'P 1'
#
loop_
_entity.id
_entity.type
_entity.pdbx_description
1 polymer ?
#
loop_
_entity_poly.entity_id
_entity_poly.type
_entity_poly.pdbx_seq_one_letter_code
_entity_poly.pdbx_strand_id
1 'polypeptide(L)'
;MRTISLFAALLASVALVGCGGEDEAGGSPVEILVEEAGDHEGPAMVTGSLLANGDDVRLCAALAESFPPQCGGGSVTVVGLDFDSLDGLTTEGDVTWSDLPITVEGVLADGTLTVDENAVG
;
A
#
# COMPACT_ATOMS: atom_id res chain seq x y z
N MET A 1 -0.95 -36.01 62.07
CA MET A 1 -0.91 -35.80 61.63
C MET A 1 -0.84 -35.45 60.49
N ARG A 2 -0.92 -35.09 59.95
CA ARG A 2 -0.96 -34.87 59.07
C ARG A 2 -0.96 -34.07 58.25
N THR A 3 -0.80 -33.72 57.69
CA THR A 3 -0.76 -32.98 57.04
C THR A 3 -0.91 -32.69 55.89
N ILE A 4 -1.14 -32.32 55.45
CA ILE A 4 -1.37 -31.97 54.44
C ILE A 4 -1.09 -31.19 53.52
N SER A 5 -0.97 -30.96 52.99
CA SER A 5 -0.65 -30.26 52.25
C SER A 5 -1.03 -29.86 51.23
N LEU A 6 -1.14 -29.42 50.70
CA LEU A 6 -1.49 -28.95 49.80
C LEU A 6 -1.11 -28.36 48.84
N PHE A 7 -0.99 -28.13 48.26
CA PHE A 7 -0.71 -27.58 47.36
C PHE A 7 -1.09 -26.94 46.44
N ALA A 8 -1.18 -26.48 46.10
CA ALA A 8 -1.58 -25.71 45.50
C ALA A 8 -1.20 -25.45 44.32
N ALA A 9 -1.29 -25.48 43.70
CA ALA A 9 -1.01 -25.31 42.62
C ALA A 9 -1.16 -24.44 41.82
N LEU A 10 -1.14 -23.85 41.37
CA LEU A 10 -1.25 -23.01 40.64
C LEU A 10 -1.10 -22.80 39.45
N LEU A 11 -1.17 -22.57 38.88
CA LEU A 11 -1.14 -22.31 37.89
C LEU A 11 -1.04 -21.46 37.04
N ALA A 12 -0.89 -21.06 36.54
CA ALA A 12 -0.64 -20.24 35.91
C ALA A 12 -0.96 -19.90 34.80
N SER A 13 -1.18 -19.69 34.25
CA SER A 13 -1.63 -19.29 33.30
C SER A 13 -1.26 -18.60 32.40
N VAL A 14 -1.05 -18.28 31.80
CA VAL A 14 -0.70 -17.60 30.95
C VAL A 14 -1.11 -17.11 29.89
N ALA A 15 -1.33 -16.70 29.46
CA ALA A 15 -1.83 -16.05 28.64
C ALA A 15 -1.29 -15.67 27.57
N LEU A 16 -1.17 -15.46 26.97
CA LEU A 16 -0.74 -15.02 26.07
C LEU A 16 -1.07 -14.48 25.07
N VAL A 17 -1.21 -14.09 24.63
CA VAL A 17 -1.62 -13.53 23.79
C VAL A 17 -1.11 -13.07 22.87
N GLY A 18 -0.97 -12.76 22.53
CA GLY A 18 -0.47 -12.24 21.79
C GLY A 18 -0.61 -11.95 20.63
N CYS A 19 -0.55 -11.79 20.03
CA CYS A 19 -0.69 -11.64 18.98
C CYS A 19 -1.28 -10.87 18.40
N GLY A 20 -1.65 -10.72 18.36
CA GLY A 20 -2.38 -10.06 17.84
C GLY A 20 -2.02 -9.09 17.20
N GLY A 21 -1.71 -8.60 17.37
CA GLY A 21 -1.45 -7.57 16.95
C GLY A 21 -1.64 -7.35 15.76
N GLU A 22 -1.43 -7.67 15.28
CA GLU A 22 -1.49 -7.43 14.21
C GLU A 22 -2.50 -6.86 13.78
N ASP A 23 -2.94 -6.80 13.50
CA ASP A 23 -3.96 -6.37 13.04
C ASP A 23 -4.36 -5.27 13.33
N GLU A 24 -4.12 -4.78 13.58
CA GLU A 24 -4.58 -3.85 13.94
C GLU A 24 -4.75 -2.88 13.22
N ALA A 25 -5.39 -2.49 13.29
CA ALA A 25 -5.77 -1.44 12.86
C ALA A 25 -4.86 -0.57 12.46
N GLY A 26 -4.90 0.11 11.75
CA GLY A 26 -4.05 0.97 11.48
C GLY A 26 -2.87 0.33 11.26
N GLY A 27 -2.82 -0.78 11.16
CA GLY A 27 -1.65 -1.44 11.11
C GLY A 27 -0.75 -1.10 10.00
N SER A 28 0.19 -1.91 9.72
CA SER A 28 1.15 -1.66 8.70
C SER A 28 0.55 -1.75 7.33
N PRO A 29 1.01 -0.94 6.41
CA PRO A 29 0.53 -1.07 5.04
C PRO A 29 0.98 -2.37 4.42
N VAL A 30 0.17 -2.86 3.54
CA VAL A 30 0.44 -4.09 2.82
C VAL A 30 1.08 -3.75 1.50
N GLU A 31 2.07 -4.51 1.08
CA GLU A 31 2.68 -4.28 -0.23
C GLU A 31 1.92 -5.07 -1.26
N ILE A 32 1.37 -4.39 -2.24
CA ILE A 32 0.60 -5.06 -3.28
C ILE A 32 0.91 -4.47 -4.64
N LEU A 33 0.64 -5.25 -5.65
CA LEU A 33 0.78 -4.78 -7.00
C LEU A 33 -0.53 -4.19 -7.48
N VAL A 34 -0.45 -3.37 -8.49
CA VAL A 34 -1.63 -2.69 -8.99
C VAL A 34 -2.74 -3.68 -9.34
N GLU A 35 -2.38 -4.83 -9.91
CA GLU A 35 -3.40 -5.78 -10.29
C GLU A 35 -4.25 -6.25 -9.12
N GLU A 36 -3.70 -6.17 -7.92
CA GLU A 36 -4.43 -6.63 -6.76
C GLU A 36 -5.04 -5.51 -5.97
N ALA A 37 -4.72 -4.28 -6.34
CA ALA A 37 -5.09 -3.15 -5.51
C ALA A 37 -6.57 -2.81 -5.59
N GLY A 38 -7.22 -3.20 -6.66
CA GLY A 38 -8.61 -2.81 -6.84
C GLY A 38 -9.54 -3.38 -5.79
N ASP A 39 -9.18 -4.53 -5.21
CA ASP A 39 -10.02 -5.16 -4.22
C ASP A 39 -9.57 -4.90 -2.80
N HIS A 40 -8.51 -4.16 -2.62
CA HIS A 40 -7.95 -3.95 -1.30
C HIS A 40 -8.50 -2.66 -0.71
N GLU A 41 -8.77 -2.68 0.58
CA GLU A 41 -9.18 -1.49 1.29
C GLU A 41 -8.27 -1.30 2.47
N GLY A 42 -7.81 -0.08 2.68
CA GLY A 42 -6.99 0.24 3.83
C GLY A 42 -5.58 0.62 3.43
N PRO A 43 -4.68 0.72 4.39
CA PRO A 43 -3.31 1.15 4.12
C PRO A 43 -2.60 0.19 3.19
N ALA A 44 -1.87 0.71 2.25
CA ALA A 44 -1.18 -0.12 1.27
C ALA A 44 0.00 0.62 0.67
N MET A 45 1.00 -0.16 0.26
CA MET A 45 2.07 0.34 -0.58
C MET A 45 1.88 -0.30 -1.93
N VAL A 46 1.53 0.49 -2.92
CA VAL A 46 1.16 -0.03 -4.22
C VAL A 46 2.28 0.25 -5.21
N THR A 47 2.70 -0.79 -5.90
CA THR A 47 3.76 -0.67 -6.89
C THR A 47 3.17 -0.74 -8.28
N GLY A 48 3.53 0.21 -9.10
CA GLY A 48 3.09 0.24 -10.48
C GLY A 48 3.79 1.35 -11.23
N SER A 49 3.45 1.49 -12.48
CA SER A 49 4.03 2.53 -13.32
C SER A 49 3.15 3.77 -13.24
N LEU A 50 3.77 4.88 -12.96
CA LEU A 50 3.02 6.12 -12.84
C LEU A 50 2.65 6.65 -14.21
N LEU A 51 1.42 7.08 -14.37
CA LEU A 51 0.98 7.74 -15.59
C LEU A 51 0.03 8.86 -15.21
N ALA A 52 0.37 10.06 -15.54
CA ALA A 52 -0.45 11.22 -15.26
C ALA A 52 -0.78 11.91 -16.57
N ASN A 53 -2.02 12.28 -16.71
CA ASN A 53 -2.47 13.00 -17.90
C ASN A 53 -3.32 14.14 -17.38
N GLY A 54 -2.73 15.33 -17.32
CA GLY A 54 -3.42 16.43 -16.70
C GLY A 54 -3.62 16.13 -15.23
N ASP A 55 -4.87 16.20 -14.79
CA ASP A 55 -5.17 15.92 -13.40
C ASP A 55 -5.45 14.46 -13.11
N ASP A 56 -5.41 13.63 -14.12
CA ASP A 56 -5.72 12.23 -13.95
C ASP A 56 -4.43 11.48 -13.68
N VAL A 57 -4.21 11.07 -12.44
CA VAL A 57 -2.98 10.42 -12.01
C VAL A 57 -3.29 8.99 -11.65
N ARG A 58 -2.52 8.07 -12.19
CA ARG A 58 -2.76 6.65 -11.96
C ARG A 58 -1.47 5.89 -11.78
N LEU A 59 -1.57 4.78 -11.09
CA LEU A 59 -0.53 3.76 -11.14
C LEU A 59 -1.08 2.64 -11.99
N CYS A 60 -0.30 2.23 -12.96
CA CYS A 60 -0.73 1.24 -13.94
C CYS A 60 0.01 -0.06 -13.71
N ALA A 61 -0.66 -1.17 -13.96
CA ALA A 61 -0.01 -2.47 -13.88
C ALA A 61 1.14 -2.54 -14.88
N ALA A 62 0.98 -1.89 -16.01
CA ALA A 62 2.03 -1.85 -17.02
C ALA A 62 1.77 -0.64 -17.89
N LEU A 63 2.76 -0.24 -18.64
CA LEU A 63 2.58 0.81 -19.63
C LEU A 63 2.63 0.16 -21.01
N ALA A 64 1.67 0.50 -21.83
CA ALA A 64 1.65 0.00 -23.19
C ALA A 64 2.74 0.70 -24.00
N GLU A 65 3.21 0.02 -25.00
CA GLU A 65 4.29 0.57 -25.79
C GLU A 65 3.77 1.51 -26.81
N SER A 66 3.44 2.69 -26.42
CA SER A 66 3.03 3.75 -27.32
C SER A 66 3.74 4.98 -26.84
N PHE A 67 3.63 6.06 -27.58
CA PHE A 67 4.29 7.27 -27.19
C PHE A 67 3.35 8.43 -27.42
N PRO A 68 2.86 9.04 -26.33
CA PRO A 68 3.19 8.70 -24.94
C PRO A 68 2.55 7.37 -24.55
N PRO A 69 3.08 6.76 -23.52
CA PRO A 69 2.55 5.46 -23.12
C PRO A 69 1.16 5.57 -22.54
N GLN A 70 0.50 4.44 -22.42
CA GLN A 70 -0.83 4.38 -21.84
C GLN A 70 -0.87 3.26 -20.85
N CYS A 71 -1.81 3.33 -19.92
CA CYS A 71 -1.96 2.26 -18.95
C CYS A 71 -2.37 0.98 -19.66
N GLY A 72 -1.70 -0.10 -19.31
CA GLY A 72 -2.10 -1.42 -19.74
C GLY A 72 -2.47 -2.22 -18.51
N GLY A 73 -3.40 -3.14 -18.65
CA GLY A 73 -3.86 -3.91 -17.52
C GLY A 73 -4.62 -3.03 -16.55
N GLY A 74 -4.57 -3.36 -15.29
CA GLY A 74 -5.30 -2.60 -14.30
C GLY A 74 -4.60 -1.32 -13.91
N SER A 75 -5.32 -0.48 -13.21
CA SER A 75 -4.75 0.75 -12.68
C SER A 75 -5.53 1.19 -11.46
N VAL A 76 -4.90 2.03 -10.64
CA VAL A 76 -5.60 2.68 -9.55
C VAL A 76 -5.39 4.17 -9.70
N THR A 77 -6.41 4.93 -9.32
CA THR A 77 -6.29 6.38 -9.32
C THR A 77 -5.49 6.81 -8.10
N VAL A 78 -4.65 7.82 -8.25
CA VAL A 78 -3.82 8.29 -7.16
C VAL A 78 -4.17 9.74 -6.87
N VAL A 79 -4.40 10.04 -5.60
CA VAL A 79 -4.75 11.37 -5.18
C VAL A 79 -3.71 11.85 -4.19
N GLY A 80 -3.23 13.05 -4.37
CA GLY A 80 -2.33 13.65 -3.39
C GLY A 80 -0.86 13.38 -3.62
N LEU A 81 -0.49 12.89 -4.77
CA LEU A 81 0.91 12.59 -5.04
C LEU A 81 1.67 13.86 -5.35
N ASP A 82 2.82 14.00 -4.72
CA ASP A 82 3.68 15.15 -4.94
C ASP A 82 4.73 14.77 -5.96
N PHE A 83 4.58 15.26 -7.17
CA PHE A 83 5.49 14.90 -8.26
C PHE A 83 6.89 15.43 -8.03
N ASP A 84 7.01 16.51 -7.27
CA ASP A 84 8.34 17.06 -7.03
C ASP A 84 9.21 16.14 -6.21
N SER A 85 8.61 15.20 -5.51
CA SER A 85 9.38 14.28 -4.70
C SER A 85 9.79 13.04 -5.46
N LEU A 86 9.46 12.96 -6.73
CA LEU A 86 9.76 11.77 -7.52
C LEU A 86 10.85 12.05 -8.52
N ASP A 87 11.65 11.01 -8.77
CA ASP A 87 12.68 11.07 -9.79
C ASP A 87 12.33 10.11 -10.91
N GLY A 88 12.97 10.27 -12.03
CA GLY A 88 12.78 9.32 -13.11
C GLY A 88 11.50 9.51 -13.87
N LEU A 89 10.99 10.73 -13.91
CA LEU A 89 9.77 11.01 -14.66
C LEU A 89 10.11 11.60 -16.01
N THR A 90 9.27 11.29 -16.98
CA THR A 90 9.38 11.83 -18.32
C THR A 90 8.06 12.50 -18.64
N THR A 91 8.12 13.64 -19.27
CA THR A 91 6.91 14.38 -19.64
C THR A 91 6.91 14.65 -21.13
N GLU A 92 5.77 14.39 -21.75
CA GLU A 92 5.58 14.69 -23.14
C GLU A 92 4.20 15.30 -23.29
N GLY A 93 4.14 16.59 -23.61
CA GLY A 93 2.86 17.27 -23.67
C GLY A 93 2.24 17.29 -22.28
N ASP A 94 1.03 16.81 -22.18
CA ASP A 94 0.33 16.76 -20.90
C ASP A 94 0.48 15.44 -20.17
N VAL A 95 1.32 14.57 -20.66
CA VAL A 95 1.44 13.23 -20.09
C VAL A 95 2.80 13.11 -19.42
N THR A 96 2.78 12.64 -18.18
CA THR A 96 4.00 12.37 -17.41
C THR A 96 3.95 10.95 -16.94
N TRP A 97 5.05 10.26 -17.04
CA TRP A 97 5.08 8.87 -16.60
C TRP A 97 6.43 8.57 -15.97
N SER A 98 6.46 7.48 -15.18
CA SER A 98 7.71 7.05 -14.59
C SER A 98 8.37 6.05 -15.52
N ASP A 99 9.67 6.17 -15.66
CA ASP A 99 10.41 5.24 -16.51
C ASP A 99 10.49 3.86 -15.89
N LEU A 100 10.37 3.79 -14.58
CA LEU A 100 10.39 2.53 -13.85
C LEU A 100 9.21 2.52 -12.92
N PRO A 101 8.79 1.34 -12.50
CA PRO A 101 7.70 1.29 -11.52
C PRO A 101 8.10 1.99 -10.23
N ILE A 102 7.14 2.57 -9.57
CA ILE A 102 7.36 3.22 -8.29
C ILE A 102 6.42 2.62 -7.27
N THR A 103 6.73 2.83 -6.01
CA THR A 103 5.89 2.37 -4.92
C THR A 103 5.35 3.59 -4.19
N VAL A 104 4.06 3.62 -4.02
CA VAL A 104 3.39 4.75 -3.38
C VAL A 104 2.60 4.22 -2.19
N GLU A 105 2.76 4.86 -1.07
CA GLU A 105 2.05 4.45 0.13
C GLU A 105 0.87 5.37 0.39
N GLY A 106 -0.23 4.80 0.77
CA GLY A 106 -1.43 5.57 1.07
C GLY A 106 -2.53 4.65 1.52
N VAL A 107 -3.75 5.12 1.39
CA VAL A 107 -4.92 4.35 1.78
C VAL A 107 -5.73 4.05 0.53
N LEU A 108 -6.00 2.78 0.31
CA LEU A 108 -6.82 2.36 -0.82
C LEU A 108 -8.28 2.28 -0.43
N ALA A 109 -9.13 2.78 -1.27
CA ALA A 109 -10.57 2.67 -1.11
C ALA A 109 -11.20 2.85 -2.47
N ASP A 110 -12.00 1.88 -2.87
CA ASP A 110 -12.75 2.00 -4.13
C ASP A 110 -11.85 2.28 -5.32
N GLY A 111 -10.70 1.65 -5.36
CA GLY A 111 -9.81 1.79 -6.50
C GLY A 111 -9.03 3.08 -6.54
N THR A 112 -9.04 3.82 -5.45
CA THR A 112 -8.31 5.07 -5.37
C THR A 112 -7.32 4.99 -4.22
N LEU A 113 -6.09 5.38 -4.49
CA LEU A 113 -5.04 5.43 -3.49
C LEU A 113 -4.83 6.89 -3.10
N THR A 114 -5.15 7.21 -1.86
CA THR A 114 -4.93 8.54 -1.34
C THR A 114 -3.60 8.56 -0.60
N VAL A 115 -2.69 9.38 -1.07
CA VAL A 115 -1.31 9.35 -0.62
C VAL A 115 -1.14 10.09 0.68
N ASP A 116 -0.37 9.46 1.59
CA ASP A 116 0.00 10.13 2.81
C ASP A 116 1.11 11.09 2.50
N GLU A 117 1.19 12.16 3.24
CA GLU A 117 2.13 13.13 2.96
C GLU A 117 3.52 12.67 2.99
N ASN A 118 3.88 11.67 3.66
CA ASN A 118 5.25 11.23 3.71
C ASN A 118 5.45 9.95 3.00
N ALA A 119 4.60 9.66 2.08
CA ALA A 119 4.52 8.31 1.67
C ALA A 119 5.22 7.95 0.41
N VAL A 120 6.02 8.74 -0.13
CA VAL A 120 6.60 8.36 -1.39
C VAL A 120 7.92 7.70 -1.13
N GLY A 121 8.09 6.54 -1.62
CA GLY A 121 9.31 5.84 -1.34
C GLY A 121 10.27 5.75 -2.47
#